data_20339b25fced4c95ea40b9a721b1fc8a
#
_entry.id   20339b25fced4c95ea40b9a721b1fc8a
#
_cell.length_a   1.000
_cell.length_b   1.000
_cell.length_c   1.000
_cell.angle_alpha   90.00
_cell.angle_beta   90.00
_cell.angle_gamma   90.00
#
_symmetry.space_group_name_H-M   'P 1'
#
loop_
_entity.id
_entity.type
_entity.pdbx_description
1 polymer ?
#
loop_
_entity_poly.entity_id
_entity_poly.type
_entity_poly.pdbx_seq_one_letter_code
_entity_poly.pdbx_strand_id
1 'polypeptide(L)'
;MKLQGKKVVIIGGSSGIGLATAKAAASEGAQVVIASRSEEKLRKAAAEIKGKVESIPVNTLEEASVKALFDRTGEFDHLATPGSEAAWGPFLELDLRAAKSGFDSKFWGQYLAAKQGAPRIRPGGSITLFSGAYSQRPGRGASLLSAINSAVEGLGRALAVELSPTRVNVVSPGLVDTPIYSGMPEEKRKTMFNAVAAANLVKRIGRPEDIAETVLYLMANGYTTGSTLYVEGGIMLR
;
A
#
# COMPACT_ATOMS: atom_id res chain seq x y z
N MET A 1 -17.37 -9.65 -13.02
CA MET A 1 -16.54 -9.54 -11.80
C MET A 1 -15.12 -9.96 -12.15
N LYS A 2 -14.19 -9.02 -12.09
CA LYS A 2 -12.78 -9.24 -12.54
C LYS A 2 -11.97 -10.15 -11.63
N LEU A 3 -12.35 -10.27 -10.36
CA LEU A 3 -11.66 -11.07 -9.35
C LEU A 3 -12.51 -12.23 -8.80
N GLN A 4 -13.49 -12.68 -9.56
CA GLN A 4 -14.37 -13.78 -9.16
C GLN A 4 -13.56 -15.03 -8.79
N GLY A 5 -13.72 -15.52 -7.57
CA GLY A 5 -13.05 -16.70 -7.05
C GLY A 5 -11.56 -16.52 -6.72
N LYS A 6 -10.99 -15.33 -6.93
CA LYS A 6 -9.62 -15.00 -6.57
C LYS A 6 -9.48 -14.76 -5.07
N LYS A 7 -8.34 -15.13 -4.49
CA LYS A 7 -7.99 -14.81 -3.11
C LYS A 7 -6.99 -13.65 -3.10
N VAL A 8 -7.32 -12.57 -2.40
CA VAL A 8 -6.53 -11.34 -2.30
C VAL A 8 -6.08 -11.11 -0.87
N VAL A 9 -4.78 -10.96 -0.66
CA VAL A 9 -4.18 -10.63 0.64
C VAL A 9 -3.80 -9.15 0.68
N ILE A 10 -4.26 -8.43 1.71
CA ILE A 10 -4.01 -6.99 1.85
C ILE A 10 -3.41 -6.71 3.22
N ILE A 11 -2.10 -6.44 3.26
CA ILE A 11 -1.40 -6.02 4.48
C ILE A 11 -1.55 -4.51 4.64
N GLY A 12 -2.15 -4.09 5.75
CA GLY A 12 -2.66 -2.72 5.96
C GLY A 12 -4.12 -2.57 5.58
N GLY A 13 -4.87 -3.68 5.48
CA GLY A 13 -6.28 -3.73 5.07
C GLY A 13 -7.30 -3.19 6.08
N SER A 14 -6.86 -2.70 7.25
CA SER A 14 -7.77 -2.27 8.32
C SER A 14 -8.22 -0.81 8.22
N SER A 15 -7.68 0.00 7.30
CA SER A 15 -8.06 1.40 7.14
C SER A 15 -7.58 1.99 5.80
N GLY A 16 -8.03 3.20 5.47
CA GLY A 16 -7.55 3.99 4.34
C GLY A 16 -7.53 3.24 3.02
N ILE A 17 -6.42 3.33 2.29
CA ILE A 17 -6.24 2.70 0.98
C ILE A 17 -6.45 1.18 1.05
N GLY A 18 -5.92 0.54 2.10
CA GLY A 18 -6.04 -0.92 2.25
C GLY A 18 -7.49 -1.38 2.43
N LEU A 19 -8.26 -0.68 3.25
CA LEU A 19 -9.68 -1.00 3.44
C LEU A 19 -10.50 -0.72 2.17
N ALA A 20 -10.22 0.38 1.47
CA ALA A 20 -10.87 0.67 0.19
C ALA A 20 -10.55 -0.41 -0.86
N THR A 21 -9.28 -0.86 -0.93
CA THR A 21 -8.87 -1.97 -1.80
C THR A 21 -9.59 -3.26 -1.44
N ALA A 22 -9.73 -3.56 -0.13
CA ALA A 22 -10.42 -4.75 0.34
C ALA A 22 -11.91 -4.74 -0.05
N LYS A 23 -12.58 -3.61 0.16
CA LYS A 23 -13.99 -3.43 -0.25
C LYS A 23 -14.16 -3.59 -1.76
N ALA A 24 -13.31 -2.94 -2.53
CA ALA A 24 -13.34 -3.01 -3.99
C ALA A 24 -13.05 -4.43 -4.50
N ALA A 25 -12.05 -5.14 -3.95
CA ALA A 25 -11.77 -6.53 -4.33
C ALA A 25 -12.93 -7.48 -4.00
N ALA A 26 -13.53 -7.32 -2.82
CA ALA A 26 -14.69 -8.12 -2.42
C ALA A 26 -15.90 -7.86 -3.35
N SER A 27 -16.15 -6.63 -3.76
CA SER A 27 -17.24 -6.29 -4.70
C SER A 27 -17.02 -6.89 -6.10
N GLU A 28 -15.76 -7.19 -6.46
CA GLU A 28 -15.38 -7.89 -7.70
C GLU A 28 -15.34 -9.41 -7.54
N GLY A 29 -15.86 -9.96 -6.42
CA GLY A 29 -16.02 -11.39 -6.19
C GLY A 29 -14.83 -12.08 -5.58
N ALA A 30 -13.83 -11.34 -5.08
CA ALA A 30 -12.68 -11.92 -4.41
C ALA A 30 -13.01 -12.45 -2.99
N GLN A 31 -12.27 -13.46 -2.56
CA GLN A 31 -12.08 -13.79 -1.15
C GLN A 31 -10.96 -12.91 -0.61
N VAL A 32 -11.22 -12.12 0.42
CA VAL A 32 -10.26 -11.13 0.90
C VAL A 32 -9.69 -11.55 2.25
N VAL A 33 -8.37 -11.50 2.37
CA VAL A 33 -7.64 -11.58 3.64
C VAL A 33 -7.10 -10.19 3.95
N ILE A 34 -7.57 -9.58 5.03
CA ILE A 34 -7.03 -8.31 5.54
C ILE A 34 -6.09 -8.59 6.71
N ALA A 35 -4.93 -7.94 6.70
CA ALA A 35 -3.95 -8.10 7.76
C ALA A 35 -3.43 -6.75 8.25
N SER A 36 -3.26 -6.60 9.56
CA SER A 36 -2.64 -5.45 10.22
C SER A 36 -2.31 -5.77 11.68
N ARG A 37 -1.65 -4.85 12.41
CA ARG A 37 -1.27 -5.08 13.82
C ARG A 37 -2.43 -5.11 14.81
N SER A 38 -3.49 -4.35 14.56
CA SER A 38 -4.59 -4.18 15.51
C SER A 38 -5.77 -5.09 15.20
N GLU A 39 -6.02 -6.08 16.04
CA GLU A 39 -7.18 -6.99 15.95
C GLU A 39 -8.51 -6.22 16.00
N GLU A 40 -8.60 -5.19 16.85
CA GLU A 40 -9.81 -4.36 16.95
C GLU A 40 -10.13 -3.66 15.64
N LYS A 41 -9.10 -3.00 15.02
CA LYS A 41 -9.28 -2.35 13.72
C LYS A 41 -9.62 -3.35 12.63
N LEU A 42 -9.00 -4.52 12.64
CA LEU A 42 -9.31 -5.60 11.69
C LEU A 42 -10.76 -6.07 11.82
N ARG A 43 -11.24 -6.28 13.05
CA ARG A 43 -12.64 -6.69 13.29
C ARG A 43 -13.63 -5.64 12.79
N LYS A 44 -13.37 -4.35 13.05
CA LYS A 44 -14.21 -3.24 12.53
C LYS A 44 -14.19 -3.21 11.01
N ALA A 45 -13.02 -3.29 10.39
CA ALA A 45 -12.86 -3.28 8.94
C ALA A 45 -13.57 -4.49 8.29
N ALA A 46 -13.42 -5.68 8.86
CA ALA A 46 -14.07 -6.88 8.35
C ALA A 46 -15.61 -6.77 8.33
N ALA A 47 -16.21 -6.11 9.34
CA ALA A 47 -17.64 -5.86 9.38
C ALA A 47 -18.14 -4.91 8.28
N GLU A 48 -17.26 -4.08 7.72
CA GLU A 48 -17.60 -3.15 6.63
C GLU A 48 -17.44 -3.77 5.23
N ILE A 49 -16.75 -4.91 5.10
CA ILE A 49 -16.49 -5.57 3.83
C ILE A 49 -17.62 -6.56 3.52
N LYS A 50 -18.33 -6.36 2.42
CA LYS A 50 -19.36 -7.29 1.97
C LYS A 50 -18.72 -8.49 1.25
N GLY A 51 -18.98 -9.72 1.71
CA GLY A 51 -18.47 -10.93 1.08
C GLY A 51 -17.61 -11.80 2.00
N LYS A 52 -16.78 -12.65 1.41
CA LYS A 52 -15.88 -13.54 2.16
C LYS A 52 -14.63 -12.76 2.58
N VAL A 53 -14.52 -12.44 3.86
CA VAL A 53 -13.36 -11.77 4.44
C VAL A 53 -12.83 -12.56 5.63
N GLU A 54 -11.51 -12.68 5.69
CA GLU A 54 -10.76 -13.17 6.84
C GLU A 54 -9.86 -12.05 7.35
N SER A 55 -9.70 -11.94 8.66
CA SER A 55 -8.80 -10.99 9.29
C SER A 55 -7.71 -11.71 10.08
N ILE A 56 -6.45 -11.35 9.84
CA ILE A 56 -5.29 -11.98 10.47
C ILE A 56 -4.37 -10.90 11.03
N PRO A 57 -4.06 -10.91 12.34
CA PRO A 57 -3.07 -10.02 12.91
C PRO A 57 -1.69 -10.28 12.30
N VAL A 58 -0.96 -9.19 11.99
CA VAL A 58 0.41 -9.28 11.50
C VAL A 58 1.24 -8.08 11.95
N ASN A 59 2.46 -8.34 12.40
CA ASN A 59 3.51 -7.35 12.57
C ASN A 59 4.54 -7.54 11.45
N THR A 60 4.58 -6.62 10.50
CA THR A 60 5.49 -6.69 9.34
C THR A 60 6.95 -6.42 9.69
N LEU A 61 7.26 -6.04 10.93
CA LEU A 61 8.63 -5.90 11.45
C LEU A 61 9.18 -7.24 12.00
N GLU A 62 8.33 -8.26 12.10
CA GLU A 62 8.68 -9.57 12.65
C GLU A 62 8.52 -10.65 11.58
N GLU A 63 9.63 -11.24 11.14
CA GLU A 63 9.61 -12.26 10.09
C GLU A 63 8.72 -13.45 10.44
N ALA A 64 8.75 -13.90 11.70
CA ALA A 64 7.90 -14.99 12.19
C ALA A 64 6.40 -14.66 12.07
N SER A 65 6.01 -13.42 12.36
CA SER A 65 4.62 -12.95 12.23
C SER A 65 4.16 -12.94 10.77
N VAL A 66 5.03 -12.46 9.87
CA VAL A 66 4.73 -12.46 8.42
C VAL A 66 4.65 -13.88 7.87
N LYS A 67 5.56 -14.77 8.30
CA LYS A 67 5.50 -16.19 7.94
C LYS A 67 4.20 -16.84 8.40
N ALA A 68 3.79 -16.61 9.66
CA ALA A 68 2.55 -17.16 10.22
C ALA A 68 1.30 -16.66 9.46
N LEU A 69 1.27 -15.40 9.03
CA LEU A 69 0.21 -14.86 8.17
C LEU A 69 0.05 -15.73 6.91
N PHE A 70 1.15 -15.98 6.19
CA PHE A 70 1.08 -16.74 4.94
C PHE A 70 0.90 -18.23 5.15
N ASP A 71 1.39 -18.82 6.25
CA ASP A 71 1.10 -20.22 6.62
C ASP A 71 -0.41 -20.42 6.84
N ARG A 72 -1.06 -19.49 7.52
CA ARG A 72 -2.51 -19.52 7.74
C ARG A 72 -3.30 -19.21 6.47
N THR A 73 -2.84 -18.27 5.65
CA THR A 73 -3.51 -17.89 4.41
C THR A 73 -3.50 -19.02 3.37
N GLY A 74 -2.41 -19.79 3.31
CA GLY A 74 -2.16 -20.77 2.25
C GLY A 74 -1.95 -20.10 0.90
N GLU A 75 -2.31 -20.77 -0.18
CA GLU A 75 -2.20 -20.21 -1.54
C GLU A 75 -3.21 -19.10 -1.80
N PHE A 76 -2.78 -18.09 -2.56
CA PHE A 76 -3.59 -16.93 -2.94
C PHE A 76 -3.19 -16.40 -4.33
N ASP A 77 -3.96 -15.45 -4.87
CA ASP A 77 -3.72 -14.92 -6.21
C ASP A 77 -3.00 -13.57 -6.19
N HIS A 78 -3.38 -12.66 -5.29
CA HIS A 78 -2.83 -11.30 -5.29
C HIS A 78 -2.46 -10.81 -3.89
N LEU A 79 -1.29 -10.15 -3.81
CA LEU A 79 -0.82 -9.46 -2.60
C LEU A 79 -0.79 -7.95 -2.85
N ALA A 80 -1.31 -7.18 -1.90
CA ALA A 80 -1.16 -5.72 -1.85
C ALA A 80 -0.67 -5.29 -0.47
N THR A 81 0.27 -4.32 -0.41
CA THR A 81 0.95 -3.91 0.83
C THR A 81 0.83 -2.42 1.14
N PRO A 82 -0.38 -1.82 1.17
CA PRO A 82 -0.55 -0.38 1.39
C PRO A 82 -0.27 0.09 2.82
N GLY A 83 -0.10 -0.81 3.77
CA GLY A 83 0.10 -0.49 5.18
C GLY A 83 1.54 -0.14 5.50
N SER A 84 1.79 1.11 5.88
CA SER A 84 3.11 1.55 6.33
C SER A 84 3.03 2.83 7.17
N GLU A 85 4.03 3.04 7.99
CA GLU A 85 4.27 4.29 8.72
C GLU A 85 5.67 4.79 8.37
N ALA A 86 5.83 6.11 8.23
CA ALA A 86 7.14 6.72 8.05
C ALA A 86 7.15 8.11 8.70
N ALA A 87 8.22 8.40 9.42
CA ALA A 87 8.46 9.72 9.94
C ALA A 87 8.81 10.70 8.81
N TRP A 88 8.52 11.97 8.99
CA TRP A 88 8.89 13.07 8.10
C TRP A 88 9.23 14.30 8.92
N GLY A 89 10.06 15.17 8.39
CA GLY A 89 10.54 16.35 9.06
C GLY A 89 11.81 16.93 8.41
N PRO A 90 12.27 18.13 8.82
CA PRO A 90 13.50 18.69 8.30
C PRO A 90 14.67 17.71 8.47
N PHE A 91 15.49 17.57 7.45
CA PHE A 91 16.55 16.56 7.41
C PHE A 91 17.52 16.64 8.60
N LEU A 92 17.92 17.84 8.99
CA LEU A 92 18.86 18.03 10.10
C LEU A 92 18.23 17.83 11.50
N GLU A 93 16.90 17.79 11.58
CA GLU A 93 16.16 17.67 12.85
C GLU A 93 15.53 16.28 13.01
N LEU A 94 15.45 15.49 11.93
CA LEU A 94 14.82 14.19 11.97
C LEU A 94 15.65 13.21 12.80
N ASP A 95 15.06 12.69 13.86
CA ASP A 95 15.68 11.68 14.72
C ASP A 95 16.02 10.41 13.93
N LEU A 96 17.25 9.91 14.12
CA LEU A 96 17.74 8.75 13.39
C LEU A 96 16.98 7.45 13.71
N ARG A 97 16.46 7.29 14.93
CA ARG A 97 15.65 6.11 15.29
C ARG A 97 14.31 6.15 14.56
N ALA A 98 13.66 7.34 14.52
CA ALA A 98 12.44 7.55 13.77
C ALA A 98 12.66 7.32 12.27
N ALA A 99 13.80 7.76 11.72
CA ALA A 99 14.17 7.51 10.33
C ALA A 99 14.33 6.01 10.03
N LYS A 100 15.06 5.28 10.88
CA LYS A 100 15.23 3.81 10.76
C LYS A 100 13.89 3.09 10.86
N SER A 101 13.07 3.42 11.87
CA SER A 101 11.74 2.82 12.05
C SER A 101 10.83 3.06 10.83
N GLY A 102 10.90 4.24 10.21
CA GLY A 102 10.17 4.53 8.97
C GLY A 102 10.63 3.65 7.81
N PHE A 103 11.94 3.44 7.69
CA PHE A 103 12.50 2.53 6.69
C PHE A 103 12.10 1.08 6.95
N ASP A 104 12.16 0.64 8.21
CA ASP A 104 11.75 -0.70 8.62
C ASP A 104 10.27 -0.95 8.28
N SER A 105 9.39 -0.01 8.64
CA SER A 105 7.97 -0.13 8.38
C SER A 105 7.64 -0.15 6.88
N LYS A 106 8.15 0.82 6.12
CA LYS A 106 7.69 1.03 4.76
C LYS A 106 8.48 0.25 3.70
N PHE A 107 9.78 0.02 3.91
CA PHE A 107 10.58 -0.76 2.97
C PHE A 107 10.67 -2.22 3.42
N TRP A 108 11.23 -2.49 4.59
CA TRP A 108 11.45 -3.87 5.04
C TRP A 108 10.16 -4.63 5.28
N GLY A 109 9.11 -3.97 5.74
CA GLY A 109 7.79 -4.58 5.87
C GLY A 109 7.24 -5.09 4.53
N GLN A 110 7.36 -4.32 3.45
CA GLN A 110 6.95 -4.73 2.11
C GLN A 110 7.89 -5.79 1.53
N TYR A 111 9.19 -5.67 1.76
CA TYR A 111 10.17 -6.67 1.36
C TYR A 111 9.86 -8.04 1.97
N LEU A 112 9.66 -8.10 3.30
CA LEU A 112 9.31 -9.34 4.00
C LEU A 112 7.98 -9.92 3.52
N ALA A 113 6.97 -9.06 3.31
CA ALA A 113 5.69 -9.50 2.77
C ALA A 113 5.84 -10.14 1.38
N ALA A 114 6.61 -9.52 0.49
CA ALA A 114 6.89 -10.07 -0.84
C ALA A 114 7.69 -11.37 -0.74
N LYS A 115 8.75 -11.41 0.08
CA LYS A 115 9.62 -12.59 0.26
C LYS A 115 8.86 -13.81 0.77
N GLN A 116 8.02 -13.64 1.79
CA GLN A 116 7.26 -14.75 2.39
C GLN A 116 6.00 -15.11 1.60
N GLY A 117 5.41 -14.13 0.90
CA GLY A 117 4.18 -14.32 0.13
C GLY A 117 4.40 -14.89 -1.26
N ALA A 118 5.46 -14.50 -1.96
CA ALA A 118 5.69 -14.88 -3.36
C ALA A 118 5.63 -16.40 -3.63
N PRO A 119 6.20 -17.28 -2.78
CA PRO A 119 6.13 -18.73 -3.01
C PRO A 119 4.71 -19.33 -2.96
N ARG A 120 3.72 -18.57 -2.48
CA ARG A 120 2.33 -19.03 -2.33
C ARG A 120 1.38 -18.39 -3.33
N ILE A 121 1.90 -17.56 -4.23
CA ILE A 121 1.10 -16.92 -5.28
C ILE A 121 0.84 -17.91 -6.39
N ARG A 122 -0.44 -18.10 -6.70
CA ARG A 122 -0.88 -18.97 -7.79
C ARG A 122 -0.43 -18.44 -9.15
N PRO A 123 -0.26 -19.32 -10.16
CA PRO A 123 0.03 -18.88 -11.52
C PRO A 123 -0.92 -17.78 -12.02
N GLY A 124 -0.36 -16.74 -12.65
CA GLY A 124 -1.11 -15.57 -13.11
C GLY A 124 -1.38 -14.51 -12.03
N GLY A 125 -0.91 -14.73 -10.80
CA GLY A 125 -1.07 -13.79 -9.70
C GLY A 125 -0.13 -12.59 -9.74
N SER A 126 -0.23 -11.72 -8.72
CA SER A 126 0.57 -10.49 -8.66
C SER A 126 0.86 -9.99 -7.25
N ILE A 127 1.90 -9.17 -7.16
CA ILE A 127 2.27 -8.35 -6.00
C ILE A 127 2.13 -6.88 -6.38
N THR A 128 1.47 -6.09 -5.53
CA THR A 128 1.40 -4.64 -5.64
C THR A 128 2.04 -4.01 -4.41
N LEU A 129 3.18 -3.36 -4.61
CA LEU A 129 3.90 -2.58 -3.60
C LEU A 129 3.45 -1.12 -3.61
N PHE A 130 3.75 -0.38 -2.53
CA PHE A 130 3.31 1.01 -2.37
C PHE A 130 4.48 1.96 -2.10
N SER A 131 4.72 2.84 -3.05
CA SER A 131 5.64 3.97 -2.97
C SER A 131 4.92 5.26 -2.53
N GLY A 132 5.14 6.37 -3.18
CA GLY A 132 4.51 7.67 -3.02
C GLY A 132 5.19 8.75 -3.86
N ALA A 133 4.46 9.78 -4.25
CA ALA A 133 4.89 10.81 -5.19
C ALA A 133 6.22 11.51 -4.83
N TYR A 134 6.64 11.47 -3.56
CA TYR A 134 7.93 12.00 -3.14
C TYR A 134 9.15 11.27 -3.70
N SER A 135 9.00 10.09 -4.32
CA SER A 135 10.08 9.44 -5.07
C SER A 135 10.54 10.28 -6.26
N GLN A 136 9.60 10.96 -6.91
CA GLN A 136 9.83 11.73 -8.13
C GLN A 136 9.80 13.24 -7.89
N ARG A 137 8.97 13.70 -6.95
CA ARG A 137 8.86 15.12 -6.61
C ARG A 137 9.13 15.31 -5.11
N PRO A 138 10.40 15.38 -4.71
CA PRO A 138 10.77 15.60 -3.31
C PRO A 138 10.31 16.97 -2.83
N GLY A 139 9.97 17.04 -1.55
CA GLY A 139 9.60 18.28 -0.88
C GLY A 139 10.43 18.51 0.38
N ARG A 140 10.35 19.71 0.95
CA ARG A 140 11.01 20.01 2.24
C ARG A 140 10.48 19.07 3.33
N GLY A 141 11.37 18.51 4.12
CA GLY A 141 11.03 17.54 5.19
C GLY A 141 10.70 16.13 4.69
N ALA A 142 10.79 15.86 3.38
CA ALA A 142 10.44 14.56 2.80
C ALA A 142 11.66 13.73 2.36
N SER A 143 12.88 14.08 2.75
CA SER A 143 14.09 13.38 2.32
C SER A 143 14.05 11.88 2.61
N LEU A 144 13.62 11.49 3.81
CA LEU A 144 13.45 10.10 4.20
C LEU A 144 12.38 9.40 3.33
N LEU A 145 11.21 10.02 3.17
CA LEU A 145 10.12 9.46 2.36
C LEU A 145 10.52 9.32 0.89
N SER A 146 11.28 10.29 0.35
CA SER A 146 11.80 10.22 -1.01
C SER A 146 12.74 9.02 -1.18
N ALA A 147 13.66 8.82 -0.23
CA ALA A 147 14.58 7.69 -0.25
C ALA A 147 13.84 6.34 -0.17
N ILE A 148 12.93 6.20 0.79
CA ILE A 148 12.16 4.96 0.97
C ILE A 148 11.30 4.67 -0.26
N ASN A 149 10.58 5.66 -0.78
CA ASN A 149 9.71 5.49 -1.93
C ASN A 149 10.51 5.06 -3.17
N SER A 150 11.66 5.69 -3.43
CA SER A 150 12.56 5.32 -4.52
C SER A 150 13.11 3.89 -4.36
N ALA A 151 13.44 3.49 -3.12
CA ALA A 151 13.87 2.13 -2.83
C ALA A 151 12.77 1.10 -3.13
N VAL A 152 11.51 1.38 -2.77
CA VAL A 152 10.36 0.51 -3.08
C VAL A 152 10.15 0.39 -4.60
N GLU A 153 10.30 1.49 -5.35
CA GLU A 153 10.19 1.45 -6.82
C GLU A 153 11.31 0.61 -7.45
N GLY A 154 12.54 0.74 -6.95
CA GLY A 154 13.67 -0.12 -7.35
C GLY A 154 13.41 -1.58 -7.05
N LEU A 155 12.93 -1.89 -5.84
CA LEU A 155 12.55 -3.24 -5.43
C LEU A 155 11.47 -3.82 -6.35
N GLY A 156 10.43 -3.05 -6.67
CA GLY A 156 9.34 -3.51 -7.54
C GLY A 156 9.82 -3.94 -8.93
N ARG A 157 10.76 -3.17 -9.54
CA ARG A 157 11.38 -3.52 -10.82
C ARG A 157 12.23 -4.79 -10.72
N ALA A 158 13.04 -4.91 -9.68
CA ALA A 158 13.89 -6.09 -9.45
C ALA A 158 13.06 -7.36 -9.26
N LEU A 159 12.03 -7.29 -8.40
CA LEU A 159 11.16 -8.44 -8.13
C LEU A 159 10.31 -8.84 -9.35
N ALA A 160 9.96 -7.92 -10.24
CA ALA A 160 9.27 -8.26 -11.48
C ALA A 160 10.12 -9.17 -12.39
N VAL A 161 11.46 -9.03 -12.33
CA VAL A 161 12.39 -9.90 -13.05
C VAL A 161 12.60 -11.22 -12.29
N GLU A 162 12.91 -11.14 -10.99
CA GLU A 162 13.28 -12.30 -10.19
C GLU A 162 12.13 -13.27 -9.94
N LEU A 163 10.90 -12.77 -9.83
CA LEU A 163 9.70 -13.56 -9.51
C LEU A 163 8.87 -13.93 -10.74
N SER A 164 9.36 -13.63 -11.95
CA SER A 164 8.65 -14.01 -13.19
C SER A 164 8.27 -15.50 -13.17
N PRO A 165 7.03 -15.90 -13.55
CA PRO A 165 5.99 -15.10 -14.19
C PRO A 165 5.03 -14.36 -13.23
N THR A 166 5.27 -14.36 -11.92
CA THR A 166 4.48 -13.54 -10.99
C THR A 166 4.71 -12.06 -11.29
N ARG A 167 3.62 -11.32 -11.55
CA ARG A 167 3.72 -9.90 -11.88
C ARG A 167 3.96 -9.07 -10.62
N VAL A 168 4.88 -8.12 -10.67
CA VAL A 168 5.14 -7.19 -9.57
C VAL A 168 5.06 -5.76 -10.09
N ASN A 169 4.23 -4.94 -9.44
CA ASN A 169 4.07 -3.52 -9.77
C ASN A 169 4.08 -2.67 -8.52
N VAL A 170 4.23 -1.38 -8.71
CA VAL A 170 4.21 -0.38 -7.63
C VAL A 170 3.09 0.63 -7.90
N VAL A 171 2.31 0.95 -6.88
CA VAL A 171 1.44 2.13 -6.90
C VAL A 171 2.11 3.25 -6.11
N SER A 172 2.13 4.45 -6.68
CA SER A 172 2.75 5.65 -6.11
C SER A 172 1.67 6.74 -5.94
N PRO A 173 0.99 6.78 -4.77
CA PRO A 173 -0.04 7.77 -4.52
C PRO A 173 0.53 9.17 -4.29
N GLY A 174 -0.26 10.19 -4.63
CA GLY A 174 -0.12 11.52 -4.10
C GLY A 174 -0.65 11.64 -2.67
N LEU A 175 -1.10 12.84 -2.28
CA LEU A 175 -1.78 13.03 -1.01
C LEU A 175 -3.21 12.47 -1.12
N VAL A 176 -3.50 11.48 -0.25
CA VAL A 176 -4.80 10.78 -0.19
C VAL A 176 -5.40 10.98 1.19
N ASP A 177 -6.68 11.33 1.28
CA ASP A 177 -7.40 11.49 2.56
C ASP A 177 -7.56 10.13 3.25
N THR A 178 -6.74 9.90 4.26
CA THR A 178 -6.70 8.64 5.00
C THR A 178 -6.51 8.90 6.50
N PRO A 179 -6.82 7.93 7.37
CA PRO A 179 -6.60 8.06 8.81
C PRO A 179 -5.15 8.31 9.24
N ILE A 180 -4.17 8.24 8.36
CA ILE A 180 -2.77 8.60 8.68
C ILE A 180 -2.64 10.04 9.16
N TYR A 181 -3.57 10.91 8.76
CA TYR A 181 -3.61 12.31 9.15
C TYR A 181 -4.51 12.60 10.35
N SER A 182 -5.13 11.58 10.97
CA SER A 182 -6.07 11.77 12.09
C SER A 182 -5.44 12.38 13.34
N GLY A 183 -4.13 12.19 13.54
CA GLY A 183 -3.38 12.82 14.64
C GLY A 183 -3.01 14.28 14.41
N MET A 184 -3.27 14.83 13.22
CA MET A 184 -2.98 16.22 12.89
C MET A 184 -4.13 17.12 13.35
N PRO A 185 -3.87 18.30 13.95
CA PRO A 185 -4.89 19.29 14.24
C PRO A 185 -5.72 19.62 12.99
N GLU A 186 -7.04 19.71 13.14
CA GLU A 186 -7.98 19.83 12.03
C GLU A 186 -7.67 21.00 11.09
N GLU A 187 -7.37 22.16 11.64
CA GLU A 187 -7.04 23.37 10.85
C GLU A 187 -5.75 23.19 10.03
N LYS A 188 -4.72 22.55 10.61
CA LYS A 188 -3.49 22.24 9.87
C LYS A 188 -3.76 21.26 8.74
N ARG A 189 -4.60 20.22 9.00
CA ARG A 189 -4.98 19.24 8.01
C ARG A 189 -5.77 19.89 6.86
N LYS A 190 -6.78 20.72 7.16
CA LYS A 190 -7.56 21.47 6.16
C LYS A 190 -6.65 22.37 5.31
N THR A 191 -5.76 23.12 5.94
CA THR A 191 -4.82 24.01 5.23
C THR A 191 -3.93 23.22 4.27
N MET A 192 -3.36 22.10 4.73
CA MET A 192 -2.53 21.22 3.91
C MET A 192 -3.34 20.63 2.74
N PHE A 193 -4.55 20.11 3.02
CA PHE A 193 -5.40 19.50 2.00
C PHE A 193 -5.82 20.51 0.93
N ASN A 194 -6.22 21.71 1.33
CA ASN A 194 -6.57 22.80 0.40
C ASN A 194 -5.39 23.23 -0.45
N ALA A 195 -4.20 23.37 0.14
CA ALA A 195 -3.00 23.74 -0.60
C ALA A 195 -2.63 22.69 -1.65
N VAL A 196 -2.68 21.40 -1.30
CA VAL A 196 -2.41 20.30 -2.25
C VAL A 196 -3.51 20.20 -3.31
N ALA A 197 -4.78 20.33 -2.93
CA ALA A 197 -5.89 20.35 -3.89
C ALA A 197 -5.77 21.46 -4.92
N ALA A 198 -5.39 22.67 -4.49
CA ALA A 198 -5.16 23.80 -5.37
C ALA A 198 -3.97 23.58 -6.33
N ALA A 199 -2.91 22.92 -5.85
CA ALA A 199 -1.73 22.58 -6.65
C ALA A 199 -1.99 21.43 -7.63
N ASN A 200 -2.80 20.41 -7.27
CA ASN A 200 -3.13 19.31 -8.15
C ASN A 200 -3.82 19.78 -9.44
N LEU A 201 -3.52 19.14 -10.57
CA LEU A 201 -4.18 19.45 -11.84
C LEU A 201 -5.67 19.09 -11.79
N VAL A 202 -6.03 18.01 -11.09
CA VAL A 202 -7.44 17.56 -10.91
C VAL A 202 -8.20 18.36 -9.84
N LYS A 203 -7.57 19.37 -9.22
CA LYS A 203 -8.16 20.31 -8.24
C LYS A 203 -8.81 19.66 -7.02
N ARG A 204 -8.34 18.50 -6.63
CA ARG A 204 -8.71 17.80 -5.40
C ARG A 204 -7.54 16.98 -4.87
N ILE A 205 -7.62 16.55 -3.61
CA ILE A 205 -6.78 15.48 -3.08
C ILE A 205 -7.35 14.11 -3.50
N GLY A 206 -6.53 13.07 -3.39
CA GLY A 206 -6.95 11.69 -3.66
C GLY A 206 -7.88 11.16 -2.59
N ARG A 207 -8.74 10.23 -2.97
CA ARG A 207 -9.53 9.39 -2.07
C ARG A 207 -8.94 7.98 -2.06
N PRO A 208 -9.12 7.20 -0.99
CA PRO A 208 -8.69 5.81 -0.95
C PRO A 208 -9.18 4.97 -2.15
N GLU A 209 -10.38 5.26 -2.65
CA GLU A 209 -11.00 4.59 -3.78
C GLU A 209 -10.23 4.84 -5.09
N ASP A 210 -9.70 6.04 -5.32
CA ASP A 210 -8.88 6.35 -6.50
C ASP A 210 -7.65 5.43 -6.60
N ILE A 211 -7.07 5.08 -5.46
CA ILE A 211 -5.92 4.18 -5.39
C ILE A 211 -6.37 2.71 -5.51
N ALA A 212 -7.47 2.35 -4.86
CA ALA A 212 -8.00 0.99 -4.90
C ALA A 212 -8.34 0.55 -6.33
N GLU A 213 -8.92 1.41 -7.16
CA GLU A 213 -9.20 1.15 -8.57
C GLU A 213 -7.92 0.79 -9.35
N THR A 214 -6.83 1.50 -9.10
CA THR A 214 -5.53 1.21 -9.72
C THR A 214 -4.97 -0.14 -9.26
N VAL A 215 -5.11 -0.46 -7.98
CA VAL A 215 -4.69 -1.78 -7.44
C VAL A 215 -5.48 -2.91 -8.11
N LEU A 216 -6.80 -2.76 -8.25
CA LEU A 216 -7.64 -3.74 -8.94
C LEU A 216 -7.26 -3.88 -10.42
N TYR A 217 -6.96 -2.75 -11.09
CA TYR A 217 -6.43 -2.80 -12.46
C TYR A 217 -5.15 -3.65 -12.54
N LEU A 218 -4.19 -3.45 -11.63
CA LEU A 218 -2.95 -4.22 -11.60
C LEU A 218 -3.16 -5.71 -11.29
N MET A 219 -4.16 -6.03 -10.47
CA MET A 219 -4.54 -7.42 -10.22
C MET A 219 -5.13 -8.08 -11.47
N ALA A 220 -6.03 -7.38 -12.18
CA ALA A 220 -6.79 -7.91 -13.31
C ALA A 220 -6.03 -7.89 -14.65
N ASN A 221 -5.12 -6.92 -14.86
CA ASN A 221 -4.37 -6.80 -16.09
C ASN A 221 -3.16 -7.74 -16.12
N GLY A 222 -3.24 -8.80 -16.90
CA GLY A 222 -2.20 -9.83 -17.00
C GLY A 222 -0.94 -9.40 -17.76
N TYR A 223 -0.89 -8.20 -18.35
CA TYR A 223 0.22 -7.74 -19.19
C TYR A 223 1.02 -6.57 -18.59
N THR A 224 0.71 -6.18 -17.34
CA THR A 224 1.41 -5.11 -16.62
C THR A 224 2.29 -5.70 -15.53
N THR A 225 3.62 -5.53 -15.64
CA THR A 225 4.61 -5.91 -14.63
C THR A 225 5.81 -4.97 -14.67
N GLY A 226 6.53 -4.82 -13.57
CA GLY A 226 7.72 -3.95 -13.45
C GLY A 226 7.41 -2.45 -13.50
N SER A 227 6.14 -2.07 -13.48
CA SER A 227 5.69 -0.69 -13.66
C SER A 227 5.41 0.00 -12.32
N THR A 228 5.70 1.31 -12.26
CA THR A 228 5.21 2.20 -11.20
C THR A 228 4.08 3.05 -11.77
N LEU A 229 2.88 2.93 -11.19
CA LEU A 229 1.72 3.73 -11.56
C LEU A 229 1.57 4.89 -10.57
N TYR A 230 1.76 6.11 -11.07
CA TYR A 230 1.61 7.34 -10.30
C TYR A 230 0.16 7.78 -10.30
N VAL A 231 -0.47 7.80 -9.11
CA VAL A 231 -1.88 8.17 -8.92
C VAL A 231 -1.93 9.36 -7.95
N GLU A 232 -1.63 10.54 -8.47
CA GLU A 232 -1.20 11.69 -7.66
C GLU A 232 -1.87 13.03 -8.05
N GLY A 233 -2.88 12.98 -8.93
CA GLY A 233 -3.67 14.15 -9.33
C GLY A 233 -2.92 15.17 -10.19
N GLY A 234 -1.79 14.80 -10.81
CA GLY A 234 -0.97 15.65 -11.65
C GLY A 234 -0.04 16.58 -10.88
N ILE A 235 0.19 16.33 -9.58
CA ILE A 235 1.09 17.17 -8.76
C ILE A 235 2.53 17.11 -9.25
N MET A 236 2.95 16.02 -9.87
CA MET A 236 4.32 15.85 -10.38
C MET A 236 4.64 16.75 -11.57
N LEU A 237 3.65 17.32 -12.23
CA LEU A 237 3.80 18.22 -13.37
C LEU A 237 3.80 19.70 -12.99
N ARG A 238 3.87 20.04 -11.70
CA ARG A 238 3.80 21.41 -11.16
C ARG A 238 5.07 21.85 -10.49
#